data_f685c9616b3ca8357856a2414166ad32
#
_entry.id   f685c9616b3ca8357856a2414166ad32
#
_cell.length_a   1.000
_cell.length_b   1.000
_cell.length_c   1.000
_cell.angle_alpha   90.00
_cell.angle_beta   90.00
_cell.angle_gamma   90.00
#
_symmetry.space_group_name_H-M   'P 1'
#
loop_
_entity.id
_entity.type
_entity.pdbx_description
1 polymer ?
#
loop_
_entity_poly.entity_id
_entity_poly.type
_entity_poly.pdbx_seq_one_letter_code
_entity_poly.pdbx_strand_id
1 'polypeptide(L)'
;MTAKTAVSLRHARVRYGPLEALHGITLTAPGPGLTVLLGRNGSGRTTALRALAGTVPLTDGSVVWDGTDVTRVPAYERARRGLCLVPERQAVFGSLTVRENLELAAPAADLALDAYPQLAPLLPRRAGTLSGGEQRMLALSRALLARARVVLVDEPAQGMSPTVAARTYELLAGLDACVVVAEQRLPPTLHDRTTIVYELRRGSVVFSGEAAELRTGRA
;
A
#
# COMPACT_ATOMS: atom_id res chain seq x y z
N MET A 1 3.23 12.35 -22.79
CA MET A 1 3.34 12.85 -21.40
C MET A 1 2.35 12.07 -20.57
N THR A 2 2.80 11.10 -19.78
CA THR A 2 1.95 10.39 -18.82
C THR A 2 1.45 11.40 -17.77
N ALA A 3 0.12 11.52 -17.65
CA ALA A 3 -0.47 12.39 -16.63
C ALA A 3 0.02 11.94 -15.25
N LYS A 4 0.63 12.86 -14.49
CA LYS A 4 1.11 12.57 -13.14
C LYS A 4 -0.08 12.20 -12.27
N THR A 5 -0.23 10.90 -11.96
CA THR A 5 -1.25 10.42 -11.02
C THR A 5 -0.87 10.89 -9.62
N ALA A 6 -1.80 11.48 -8.89
CA ALA A 6 -1.60 11.85 -7.50
C ALA A 6 -2.85 11.52 -6.67
N VAL A 7 -2.64 11.00 -5.47
CA VAL A 7 -3.71 10.77 -4.51
C VAL A 7 -3.40 11.49 -3.21
N SER A 8 -4.41 12.13 -2.60
CA SER A 8 -4.21 12.89 -1.37
C SER A 8 -5.38 12.77 -0.40
N LEU A 9 -5.05 12.87 0.88
CA LEU A 9 -5.96 13.19 1.96
C LEU A 9 -5.84 14.67 2.28
N ARG A 10 -6.95 15.37 2.45
CA ARG A 10 -7.01 16.79 2.83
C ARG A 10 -7.83 16.95 4.10
N HIS A 11 -7.19 17.35 5.19
CA HIS A 11 -7.80 17.52 6.53
C HIS A 11 -8.62 16.30 6.95
N ALA A 12 -8.15 15.08 6.59
CA ALA A 12 -8.90 13.85 6.73
C ALA A 12 -9.03 13.42 8.19
N ARG A 13 -10.27 13.26 8.65
CA ARG A 13 -10.62 12.72 9.96
C ARG A 13 -11.31 11.37 9.78
N VAL A 14 -10.97 10.42 10.63
CA VAL A 14 -11.61 9.10 10.68
C VAL A 14 -11.86 8.72 12.13
N ARG A 15 -13.07 8.22 12.41
CA ARG A 15 -13.45 7.72 13.74
C ARG A 15 -13.96 6.29 13.65
N TYR A 16 -13.60 5.50 14.66
CA TYR A 16 -14.15 4.16 14.92
C TYR A 16 -14.92 4.24 16.25
N GLY A 17 -16.22 4.46 16.18
CA GLY A 17 -17.01 4.78 17.38
C GLY A 17 -16.47 6.02 18.11
N PRO A 18 -16.13 5.93 19.42
CA PRO A 18 -15.60 7.05 20.17
C PRO A 18 -14.13 7.37 19.85
N LEU A 19 -13.39 6.41 19.25
CA LEU A 19 -11.96 6.56 18.96
C LEU A 19 -11.76 7.33 17.66
N GLU A 20 -11.09 8.48 17.70
CA GLU A 20 -10.60 9.18 16.54
C GLU A 20 -9.22 8.60 16.14
N ALA A 21 -9.13 8.05 14.93
CA ALA A 21 -7.93 7.38 14.42
C ALA A 21 -7.09 8.28 13.51
N LEU A 22 -7.71 9.29 12.87
CA LEU A 22 -7.03 10.35 12.13
C LEU A 22 -7.57 11.71 12.55
N HIS A 23 -6.66 12.63 12.88
CA HIS A 23 -6.94 13.92 13.47
C HIS A 23 -6.78 15.09 12.49
N GLY A 24 -7.42 15.00 11.31
CA GLY A 24 -7.35 16.05 10.29
C GLY A 24 -6.03 16.06 9.52
N ILE A 25 -5.53 14.89 9.14
CA ILE A 25 -4.26 14.78 8.42
C ILE A 25 -4.37 15.27 6.97
N THR A 26 -3.28 15.88 6.50
CA THR A 26 -3.09 16.21 5.09
C THR A 26 -1.82 15.52 4.60
N LEU A 27 -1.94 14.74 3.53
CA LEU A 27 -0.82 14.12 2.84
C LEU A 27 -1.11 14.01 1.34
N THR A 28 -0.06 14.05 0.53
CA THR A 28 -0.14 13.87 -0.92
C THR A 28 0.90 12.87 -1.36
N ALA A 29 0.47 11.87 -2.11
CA ALA A 29 1.33 10.90 -2.76
C ALA A 29 1.37 11.20 -4.27
N PRO A 30 2.48 11.74 -4.78
CA PRO A 30 2.65 11.97 -6.20
C PRO A 30 2.97 10.65 -6.92
N GLY A 31 2.62 10.56 -8.19
CA GLY A 31 2.97 9.43 -9.04
C GLY A 31 3.36 9.84 -10.47
N PRO A 32 4.14 9.04 -11.17
CA PRO A 32 4.76 7.82 -10.65
C PRO A 32 5.77 8.14 -9.53
N GLY A 33 5.79 7.28 -8.50
CA GLY A 33 6.70 7.45 -7.38
C GLY A 33 6.24 6.71 -6.13
N LEU A 34 7.13 6.65 -5.15
CA LEU A 34 6.93 5.93 -3.90
C LEU A 34 6.81 6.91 -2.72
N THR A 35 5.69 6.86 -2.04
CA THR A 35 5.45 7.57 -0.77
C THR A 35 5.46 6.56 0.37
N VAL A 36 6.15 6.87 1.47
CA VAL A 36 6.19 6.02 2.66
C VAL A 36 5.48 6.68 3.83
N LEU A 37 4.52 5.97 4.42
CA LEU A 37 3.87 6.34 5.66
C LEU A 37 4.54 5.58 6.81
N LEU A 38 5.29 6.28 7.64
CA LEU A 38 5.99 5.71 8.80
C LEU A 38 5.18 5.88 10.08
N GLY A 39 5.40 4.99 11.03
CA GLY A 39 4.87 5.12 12.38
C GLY A 39 4.71 3.77 13.08
N ARG A 40 4.55 3.79 14.41
CA ARG A 40 4.33 2.59 15.21
C ARG A 40 2.90 2.07 15.03
N ASN A 41 2.62 0.86 15.53
CA ASN A 41 1.26 0.32 15.60
C ASN A 41 0.32 1.31 16.30
N GLY A 42 -0.88 1.51 15.75
CA GLY A 42 -1.84 2.50 16.24
C GLY A 42 -1.53 3.95 15.83
N SER A 43 -0.55 4.22 14.98
CA SER A 43 -0.23 5.58 14.53
C SER A 43 -1.25 6.17 13.53
N GLY A 44 -2.09 5.34 12.89
CA GLY A 44 -3.08 5.77 11.90
C GLY A 44 -2.73 5.40 10.44
N ARG A 45 -1.57 4.80 10.17
CA ARG A 45 -1.11 4.44 8.80
C ARG A 45 -2.12 3.59 8.04
N THR A 46 -2.53 2.45 8.61
CA THR A 46 -3.55 1.56 8.03
C THR A 46 -4.86 2.30 7.76
N THR A 47 -5.27 3.18 8.69
CA THR A 47 -6.49 3.99 8.53
C THR A 47 -6.34 4.99 7.37
N ALA A 48 -5.16 5.60 7.21
CA ALA A 48 -4.89 6.49 6.07
C ALA A 48 -4.97 5.75 4.72
N LEU A 49 -4.35 4.54 4.62
CA LEU A 49 -4.48 3.72 3.41
C LEU A 49 -5.93 3.31 3.14
N ARG A 50 -6.69 2.91 4.17
CA ARG A 50 -8.10 2.54 4.05
C ARG A 50 -8.98 3.73 3.63
N ALA A 51 -8.70 4.92 4.13
CA ALA A 51 -9.38 6.15 3.72
C ALA A 51 -9.11 6.48 2.25
N LEU A 52 -7.84 6.42 1.81
CA LEU A 52 -7.46 6.57 0.40
C LEU A 52 -8.17 5.54 -0.50
N ALA A 53 -8.27 4.30 -0.04
CA ALA A 53 -8.95 3.22 -0.78
C ALA A 53 -10.49 3.33 -0.75
N GLY A 54 -11.06 4.14 0.15
CA GLY A 54 -12.51 4.25 0.33
C GLY A 54 -13.15 3.06 1.05
N THR A 55 -12.34 2.24 1.75
CA THR A 55 -12.83 1.12 2.59
C THR A 55 -13.22 1.57 4.00
N VAL A 56 -12.85 2.78 4.39
CA VAL A 56 -13.27 3.47 5.61
C VAL A 56 -13.74 4.87 5.22
N PRO A 57 -14.94 5.31 5.65
CA PRO A 57 -15.42 6.66 5.37
C PRO A 57 -14.65 7.69 6.19
N LEU A 58 -14.47 8.88 5.64
CA LEU A 58 -14.04 10.04 6.40
C LEU A 58 -15.22 10.58 7.23
N THR A 59 -14.94 11.07 8.45
CA THR A 59 -15.88 11.86 9.24
C THR A 59 -15.80 13.34 8.89
N ASP A 60 -14.66 13.78 8.38
CA ASP A 60 -14.42 15.15 7.88
C ASP A 60 -13.22 15.15 6.91
N GLY A 61 -13.09 16.19 6.09
CA GLY A 61 -12.06 16.33 5.08
C GLY A 61 -12.41 15.66 3.74
N SER A 62 -11.40 15.46 2.89
CA SER A 62 -11.62 14.88 1.56
C SER A 62 -10.48 13.98 1.10
N VAL A 63 -10.83 13.09 0.15
CA VAL A 63 -9.90 12.29 -0.65
C VAL A 63 -9.91 12.83 -2.05
N VAL A 64 -8.74 13.22 -2.57
CA VAL A 64 -8.60 13.75 -3.92
C VAL A 64 -7.72 12.84 -4.75
N TRP A 65 -8.14 12.49 -5.95
CA TRP A 65 -7.39 11.71 -6.92
C TRP A 65 -7.36 12.44 -8.25
N ASP A 66 -6.16 12.75 -8.75
CA ASP A 66 -5.94 13.55 -9.99
C ASP A 66 -6.74 14.86 -10.01
N GLY A 67 -6.77 15.56 -8.88
CA GLY A 67 -7.50 16.81 -8.73
C GLY A 67 -9.02 16.65 -8.51
N THR A 68 -9.57 15.44 -8.68
CA THR A 68 -11.00 15.15 -8.51
C THR A 68 -11.28 14.68 -7.08
N ASP A 69 -12.31 15.25 -6.45
CA ASP A 69 -12.79 14.76 -5.15
C ASP A 69 -13.46 13.38 -5.34
N VAL A 70 -12.90 12.37 -4.68
CA VAL A 70 -13.39 10.99 -4.68
C VAL A 70 -13.88 10.55 -3.31
N THR A 71 -14.09 11.47 -2.38
CA THR A 71 -14.46 11.18 -0.99
C THR A 71 -15.66 10.25 -0.88
N ARG A 72 -16.69 10.50 -1.69
CA ARG A 72 -17.93 9.71 -1.71
C ARG A 72 -17.93 8.56 -2.72
N VAL A 73 -16.84 8.40 -3.50
CA VAL A 73 -16.71 7.29 -4.45
C VAL A 73 -16.43 6.01 -3.69
N PRO A 74 -17.26 4.96 -3.81
CA PRO A 74 -17.08 3.72 -3.07
C PRO A 74 -15.80 2.97 -3.51
N ALA A 75 -15.27 2.12 -2.61
CA ALA A 75 -14.00 1.42 -2.81
C ALA A 75 -13.96 0.60 -4.12
N TYR A 76 -15.06 -0.09 -4.47
CA TYR A 76 -15.12 -0.90 -5.68
C TYR A 76 -15.01 -0.04 -6.97
N GLU A 77 -15.53 1.18 -6.97
CA GLU A 77 -15.36 2.10 -8.11
C GLU A 77 -13.93 2.65 -8.17
N ARG A 78 -13.32 2.95 -7.02
CA ARG A 78 -11.88 3.34 -7.00
C ARG A 78 -11.02 2.20 -7.53
N ALA A 79 -11.34 0.95 -7.19
CA ALA A 79 -10.65 -0.21 -7.74
C ALA A 79 -10.82 -0.33 -9.26
N ARG A 80 -12.02 -0.12 -9.80
CA ARG A 80 -12.27 -0.09 -11.25
C ARG A 80 -11.52 1.02 -11.98
N ARG A 81 -11.24 2.13 -11.31
CA ARG A 81 -10.43 3.26 -11.84
C ARG A 81 -8.92 2.99 -11.75
N GLY A 82 -8.51 1.84 -11.22
CA GLY A 82 -7.11 1.40 -11.12
C GLY A 82 -6.46 1.68 -9.76
N LEU A 83 -7.22 1.66 -8.65
CA LEU A 83 -6.65 1.65 -7.31
C LEU A 83 -6.60 0.21 -6.78
N CYS A 84 -5.42 -0.22 -6.33
CA CYS A 84 -5.20 -1.50 -5.66
C CYS A 84 -4.79 -1.28 -4.22
N LEU A 85 -5.52 -1.90 -3.27
CA LEU A 85 -5.13 -1.95 -1.86
C LEU A 85 -4.69 -3.37 -1.51
N VAL A 86 -3.47 -3.49 -0.98
CA VAL A 86 -2.96 -4.72 -0.36
C VAL A 86 -2.96 -4.51 1.16
N PRO A 87 -3.97 -4.99 1.88
CA PRO A 87 -4.05 -4.82 3.34
C PRO A 87 -3.04 -5.72 4.05
N GLU A 88 -2.72 -5.42 5.31
CA GLU A 88 -1.84 -6.25 6.15
C GLU A 88 -2.39 -7.68 6.31
N ARG A 89 -3.70 -7.83 6.47
CA ARG A 89 -4.37 -9.12 6.71
C ARG A 89 -5.46 -9.38 5.69
N GLN A 90 -5.81 -10.67 5.50
CA GLN A 90 -6.88 -11.11 4.60
C GLN A 90 -6.68 -10.63 3.15
N ALA A 91 -5.44 -10.59 2.70
CA ALA A 91 -5.07 -10.10 1.39
C ALA A 91 -5.25 -11.14 0.26
N VAL A 92 -5.55 -12.40 0.59
CA VAL A 92 -5.74 -13.51 -0.35
C VAL A 92 -7.07 -14.23 -0.13
N PHE A 93 -7.58 -14.87 -1.17
CA PHE A 93 -8.76 -15.75 -1.08
C PHE A 93 -8.30 -17.14 -0.63
N GLY A 94 -8.38 -17.43 0.67
CA GLY A 94 -7.82 -18.61 1.30
C GLY A 94 -8.40 -19.94 0.81
N SER A 95 -9.66 -19.96 0.35
CA SER A 95 -10.34 -21.12 -0.22
C SER A 95 -9.89 -21.46 -1.64
N LEU A 96 -9.35 -20.48 -2.38
CA LEU A 96 -8.83 -20.65 -3.73
C LEU A 96 -7.36 -21.11 -3.68
N THR A 97 -6.92 -21.78 -4.74
CA THR A 97 -5.51 -22.10 -4.96
C THR A 97 -4.70 -20.84 -5.23
N VAL A 98 -3.36 -20.96 -5.15
CA VAL A 98 -2.44 -19.87 -5.55
C VAL A 98 -2.69 -19.48 -7.01
N ARG A 99 -2.81 -20.47 -7.91
CA ARG A 99 -3.12 -20.24 -9.33
C ARG A 99 -4.39 -19.43 -9.49
N GLU A 100 -5.51 -19.88 -8.92
CA GLU A 100 -6.80 -19.19 -9.01
C GLU A 100 -6.74 -17.77 -8.44
N ASN A 101 -6.00 -17.55 -7.35
CA ASN A 101 -5.77 -16.20 -6.82
C ASN A 101 -5.06 -15.28 -7.81
N LEU A 102 -4.06 -15.78 -8.56
CA LEU A 102 -3.34 -15.01 -9.58
C LEU A 102 -4.24 -14.73 -10.79
N GLU A 103 -4.99 -15.73 -11.26
CA GLU A 103 -5.91 -15.63 -12.41
C GLU A 103 -7.03 -14.60 -12.19
N LEU A 104 -7.43 -14.34 -10.94
CA LEU A 104 -8.36 -13.24 -10.62
C LEU A 104 -7.80 -11.85 -10.94
N ALA A 105 -6.48 -11.69 -11.01
CA ALA A 105 -5.84 -10.41 -11.32
C ALA A 105 -5.46 -10.30 -12.80
N ALA A 106 -5.01 -11.40 -13.42
CA ALA A 106 -4.66 -11.46 -14.84
C ALA A 106 -4.67 -12.91 -15.34
N PRO A 107 -5.00 -13.15 -16.64
CA PRO A 107 -5.01 -14.49 -17.23
C PRO A 107 -3.64 -15.19 -17.23
N ALA A 108 -2.55 -14.42 -17.26
CA ALA A 108 -1.18 -14.94 -17.25
C ALA A 108 -0.49 -14.56 -15.93
N ALA A 109 0.12 -15.56 -15.28
CA ALA A 109 0.77 -15.39 -13.98
C ALA A 109 2.29 -15.14 -14.07
N ASP A 110 2.85 -15.05 -15.29
CA ASP A 110 4.30 -15.04 -15.52
C ASP A 110 5.01 -13.92 -14.75
N LEU A 111 4.50 -12.69 -14.84
CA LEU A 111 5.06 -11.55 -14.09
C LEU A 111 5.06 -11.79 -12.56
N ALA A 112 4.07 -12.50 -12.04
CA ALA A 112 4.01 -12.83 -10.62
C ALA A 112 5.06 -13.87 -10.24
N LEU A 113 5.28 -14.87 -11.11
CA LEU A 113 6.27 -15.92 -10.89
C LEU A 113 7.70 -15.40 -11.12
N ASP A 114 7.90 -14.47 -12.03
CA ASP A 114 9.18 -13.75 -12.19
C ASP A 114 9.50 -12.89 -10.96
N ALA A 115 8.47 -12.24 -10.40
CA ALA A 115 8.63 -11.45 -9.18
C ALA A 115 8.94 -12.34 -7.95
N TYR A 116 8.22 -13.44 -7.82
CA TYR A 116 8.32 -14.39 -6.70
C TYR A 116 8.34 -15.84 -7.20
N PRO A 117 9.51 -16.36 -7.65
CA PRO A 117 9.65 -17.74 -8.13
C PRO A 117 9.24 -18.80 -7.08
N GLN A 118 9.28 -18.44 -5.80
CA GLN A 118 8.85 -19.29 -4.69
C GLN A 118 7.38 -19.71 -4.78
N LEU A 119 6.55 -18.97 -5.51
CA LEU A 119 5.14 -19.30 -5.71
C LEU A 119 4.92 -20.41 -6.73
N ALA A 120 5.87 -20.67 -7.64
CA ALA A 120 5.72 -21.67 -8.70
C ALA A 120 5.37 -23.08 -8.17
N PRO A 121 6.10 -23.66 -7.20
CA PRO A 121 5.76 -24.98 -6.65
C PRO A 121 4.48 -24.98 -5.82
N LEU A 122 3.96 -23.80 -5.44
CA LEU A 122 2.79 -23.65 -4.59
C LEU A 122 1.50 -23.43 -5.37
N LEU A 123 1.56 -23.29 -6.71
CA LEU A 123 0.41 -23.00 -7.56
C LEU A 123 -0.82 -23.89 -7.31
N PRO A 124 -0.71 -25.23 -7.09
CA PRO A 124 -1.86 -26.08 -6.80
C PRO A 124 -2.35 -26.03 -5.35
N ARG A 125 -1.60 -25.39 -4.43
CA ARG A 125 -1.96 -25.33 -3.01
C ARG A 125 -3.04 -24.27 -2.76
N ARG A 126 -3.92 -24.53 -1.78
CA ARG A 126 -4.87 -23.51 -1.29
C ARG A 126 -4.13 -22.39 -0.59
N ALA A 127 -4.46 -21.14 -0.91
CA ALA A 127 -3.80 -19.96 -0.37
C ALA A 127 -3.91 -19.85 1.16
N GLY A 128 -4.98 -20.35 1.75
CA GLY A 128 -5.16 -20.39 3.21
C GLY A 128 -4.20 -21.33 3.94
N THR A 129 -3.52 -22.27 3.24
CA THR A 129 -2.53 -23.19 3.82
C THR A 129 -1.08 -22.69 3.70
N LEU A 130 -0.87 -21.54 3.10
CA LEU A 130 0.43 -20.91 2.94
C LEU A 130 0.90 -20.26 4.24
N SER A 131 2.22 -20.15 4.41
CA SER A 131 2.80 -19.30 5.47
C SER A 131 2.41 -17.83 5.26
N GLY A 132 2.53 -17.01 6.31
CA GLY A 132 2.23 -15.57 6.23
C GLY A 132 3.05 -14.86 5.15
N GLY A 133 4.34 -15.17 5.03
CA GLY A 133 5.20 -14.62 3.98
C GLY A 133 4.79 -15.04 2.57
N GLU A 134 4.40 -16.32 2.35
CA GLU A 134 3.89 -16.82 1.07
C GLU A 134 2.55 -16.17 0.70
N GLN A 135 1.63 -16.02 1.66
CA GLN A 135 0.38 -15.29 1.44
C GLN A 135 0.65 -13.83 1.07
N ARG A 136 1.67 -13.23 1.68
CA ARG A 136 2.07 -11.86 1.39
C ARG A 136 2.63 -11.71 -0.01
N MET A 137 3.53 -12.63 -0.44
CA MET A 137 4.02 -12.69 -1.83
C MET A 137 2.86 -12.83 -2.82
N LEU A 138 1.90 -13.73 -2.55
CA LEU A 138 0.72 -13.92 -3.40
C LEU A 138 -0.13 -12.66 -3.52
N ALA A 139 -0.38 -11.97 -2.40
CA ALA A 139 -1.16 -10.72 -2.40
C ALA A 139 -0.47 -9.61 -3.20
N LEU A 140 0.85 -9.47 -3.05
CA LEU A 140 1.65 -8.49 -3.80
C LEU A 140 1.73 -8.84 -5.29
N SER A 141 1.86 -10.13 -5.62
CA SER A 141 1.81 -10.60 -7.02
C SER A 141 0.53 -10.16 -7.72
N ARG A 142 -0.61 -10.26 -7.03
CA ARG A 142 -1.90 -9.78 -7.58
C ARG A 142 -1.89 -8.27 -7.84
N ALA A 143 -1.27 -7.49 -6.95
CA ALA A 143 -1.13 -6.04 -7.14
C ALA A 143 -0.21 -5.70 -8.33
N LEU A 144 0.88 -6.45 -8.53
CA LEU A 144 1.78 -6.31 -9.68
C LEU A 144 1.05 -6.63 -11.00
N LEU A 145 0.25 -7.70 -11.02
CA LEU A 145 -0.54 -8.12 -12.19
C LEU A 145 -1.67 -7.14 -12.54
N ALA A 146 -2.25 -6.47 -11.55
CA ALA A 146 -3.39 -5.58 -11.73
C ALA A 146 -3.08 -4.32 -12.54
N ARG A 147 -1.80 -3.98 -12.79
CA ARG A 147 -1.36 -2.76 -13.51
C ARG A 147 -2.07 -1.50 -13.01
N ALA A 148 -2.20 -1.40 -11.69
CA ALA A 148 -2.94 -0.31 -11.06
C ALA A 148 -2.22 1.03 -11.21
N ARG A 149 -2.98 2.11 -11.32
CA ARG A 149 -2.47 3.50 -11.33
C ARG A 149 -2.07 3.98 -9.94
N VAL A 150 -2.74 3.45 -8.91
CA VAL A 150 -2.48 3.71 -7.49
C VAL A 150 -2.36 2.37 -6.77
N VAL A 151 -1.26 2.15 -6.09
CA VAL A 151 -0.99 0.93 -5.30
C VAL A 151 -0.75 1.33 -3.85
N LEU A 152 -1.63 0.88 -2.97
CA LEU A 152 -1.58 1.11 -1.53
C LEU A 152 -1.19 -0.21 -0.84
N VAL A 153 -0.11 -0.23 -0.07
CA VAL A 153 0.39 -1.45 0.56
C VAL A 153 0.67 -1.24 2.04
N ASP A 154 0.03 -2.04 2.87
CA ASP A 154 0.21 -2.01 4.31
C ASP A 154 1.18 -3.12 4.74
N GLU A 155 2.33 -2.78 5.36
CA GLU A 155 3.37 -3.71 5.84
C GLU A 155 3.83 -4.72 4.76
N PRO A 156 4.35 -4.29 3.58
CA PRO A 156 4.60 -5.19 2.43
C PRO A 156 5.52 -6.37 2.71
N ALA A 157 6.51 -6.22 3.58
CA ALA A 157 7.53 -7.24 3.84
C ALA A 157 7.27 -8.08 5.10
N GLN A 158 6.10 -7.93 5.73
CA GLN A 158 5.79 -8.67 6.96
C GLN A 158 5.87 -10.19 6.76
N GLY A 159 6.67 -10.86 7.62
CA GLY A 159 6.85 -12.32 7.58
C GLY A 159 7.75 -12.85 6.46
N MET A 160 8.41 -11.98 5.72
CA MET A 160 9.36 -12.34 4.66
C MET A 160 10.80 -12.44 5.19
N SER A 161 11.62 -13.23 4.51
CA SER A 161 13.08 -13.18 4.71
C SER A 161 13.66 -11.84 4.24
N PRO A 162 14.82 -11.40 4.75
CA PRO A 162 15.43 -10.13 4.34
C PRO A 162 15.63 -9.98 2.83
N THR A 163 16.02 -11.06 2.16
CA THR A 163 16.23 -11.06 0.69
C THR A 163 14.91 -10.84 -0.06
N VAL A 164 13.84 -11.54 0.34
CA VAL A 164 12.53 -11.40 -0.29
C VAL A 164 11.93 -10.02 0.02
N ALA A 165 12.13 -9.51 1.24
CA ALA A 165 11.72 -8.16 1.63
C ALA A 165 12.40 -7.09 0.76
N ALA A 166 13.73 -7.16 0.59
CA ALA A 166 14.46 -6.23 -0.28
C ALA A 166 13.93 -6.27 -1.72
N ARG A 167 13.76 -7.48 -2.28
CA ARG A 167 13.18 -7.68 -3.61
C ARG A 167 11.77 -7.06 -3.73
N THR A 168 10.94 -7.24 -2.70
CA THR A 168 9.58 -6.67 -2.66
C THR A 168 9.61 -5.15 -2.75
N TYR A 169 10.48 -4.49 -1.99
CA TYR A 169 10.61 -3.03 -2.05
C TYR A 169 11.15 -2.54 -3.39
N GLU A 170 12.08 -3.28 -4.01
CA GLU A 170 12.57 -2.98 -5.36
C GLU A 170 11.45 -3.05 -6.40
N LEU A 171 10.62 -4.09 -6.35
CA LEU A 171 9.48 -4.28 -7.23
C LEU A 171 8.46 -3.13 -7.07
N LEU A 172 8.11 -2.77 -5.85
CA LEU A 172 7.18 -1.68 -5.57
C LEU A 172 7.72 -0.32 -6.04
N ALA A 173 9.01 -0.05 -5.79
CA ALA A 173 9.65 1.19 -6.23
C ALA A 173 9.83 1.29 -7.75
N GLY A 174 9.85 0.16 -8.47
CA GLY A 174 9.94 0.09 -9.92
C GLY A 174 8.60 0.20 -10.66
N LEU A 175 7.47 0.28 -9.96
CA LEU A 175 6.17 0.41 -10.60
C LEU A 175 5.98 1.80 -11.23
N ASP A 176 5.46 1.85 -12.46
CA ASP A 176 4.97 3.08 -13.09
C ASP A 176 3.57 3.44 -12.53
N ALA A 177 3.52 3.71 -11.24
CA ALA A 177 2.29 3.97 -10.50
C ALA A 177 2.54 4.94 -9.34
N CYS A 178 1.48 5.51 -8.79
CA CYS A 178 1.49 6.16 -7.49
C CYS A 178 1.48 5.07 -6.40
N VAL A 179 2.62 4.84 -5.74
CA VAL A 179 2.76 3.79 -4.72
C VAL A 179 2.79 4.42 -3.34
N VAL A 180 1.94 3.94 -2.43
CA VAL A 180 1.96 4.34 -1.02
C VAL A 180 2.17 3.10 -0.15
N VAL A 181 3.26 3.10 0.60
CA VAL A 181 3.65 2.00 1.48
C VAL A 181 3.55 2.46 2.93
N ALA A 182 2.88 1.67 3.78
CA ALA A 182 2.88 1.90 5.22
C ALA A 182 3.85 0.96 5.91
N GLU A 183 4.79 1.51 6.70
CA GLU A 183 5.85 0.78 7.40
C GLU A 183 6.10 1.31 8.80
N GLN A 184 6.60 0.45 9.70
CA GLN A 184 6.98 0.90 11.05
C GLN A 184 8.29 1.68 11.05
N ARG A 185 9.20 1.33 10.15
CA ARG A 185 10.51 1.96 9.95
C ARG A 185 10.79 2.04 8.46
N LEU A 186 11.54 3.05 8.04
CA LEU A 186 11.95 3.17 6.65
C LEU A 186 12.95 2.05 6.31
N PRO A 187 12.59 1.15 5.36
CA PRO A 187 13.51 0.11 4.91
C PRO A 187 14.75 0.72 4.23
N PRO A 188 15.96 0.20 4.48
CA PRO A 188 17.18 0.71 3.83
C PRO A 188 17.09 0.77 2.30
N THR A 189 16.45 -0.24 1.69
CA THR A 189 16.24 -0.34 0.24
C THR A 189 15.44 0.83 -0.34
N LEU A 190 14.64 1.52 0.48
CA LEU A 190 13.77 2.62 0.05
C LEU A 190 14.37 4.01 0.28
N HIS A 191 15.53 4.15 0.94
CA HIS A 191 16.12 5.45 1.25
C HIS A 191 16.29 6.36 0.03
N ASP A 192 16.85 5.82 -1.06
CA ASP A 192 17.15 6.58 -2.27
C ASP A 192 16.05 6.46 -3.35
N ARG A 193 14.96 5.76 -3.04
CA ARG A 193 13.85 5.48 -3.97
C ARG A 193 12.54 6.13 -3.55
N THR A 194 12.49 6.68 -2.34
CA THR A 194 11.27 7.30 -1.79
C THR A 194 11.16 8.74 -2.22
N THR A 195 10.01 9.10 -2.82
CA THR A 195 9.73 10.47 -3.25
C THR A 195 9.42 11.37 -2.05
N ILE A 196 8.63 10.87 -1.09
CA ILE A 196 8.26 11.60 0.11
C ILE A 196 7.96 10.64 1.27
N VAL A 197 8.32 11.04 2.47
CA VAL A 197 8.03 10.33 3.71
C VAL A 197 7.11 11.16 4.59
N TYR A 198 6.09 10.52 5.14
CA TYR A 198 5.26 11.05 6.22
C TYR A 198 5.44 10.19 7.47
N GLU A 199 5.78 10.78 8.61
CA GLU A 199 5.72 10.08 9.89
C GLU A 199 4.39 10.41 10.58
N LEU A 200 3.63 9.35 10.91
CA LEU A 200 2.37 9.44 11.65
C LEU A 200 2.58 9.03 13.10
N ARG A 201 2.02 9.82 14.01
CA ARG A 201 2.00 9.54 15.45
C ARG A 201 0.64 9.86 16.00
N ARG A 202 -0.03 8.85 16.59
CA ARG A 202 -1.37 9.01 17.21
C ARG A 202 -2.36 9.74 16.30
N GLY A 203 -2.48 9.33 15.05
CA GLY A 203 -3.43 9.90 14.10
C GLY A 203 -3.08 11.27 13.50
N SER A 204 -1.89 11.80 13.77
CA SER A 204 -1.40 13.07 13.23
C SER A 204 -0.12 12.89 12.44
N VAL A 205 0.09 13.70 11.41
CA VAL A 205 1.38 13.80 10.71
C VAL A 205 2.32 14.66 11.55
N VAL A 206 3.46 14.10 11.96
CA VAL A 206 4.48 14.79 12.77
C VAL A 206 5.73 15.14 11.96
N PHE A 207 5.90 14.56 10.80
CA PHE A 207 6.97 14.86 9.84
C PHE A 207 6.46 14.63 8.41
N SER A 208 6.90 15.47 7.49
CA SER A 208 6.77 15.27 6.05
C SER A 208 7.99 15.87 5.35
N GLY A 209 8.67 15.08 4.52
CA GLY A 209 9.89 15.51 3.83
C GLY A 209 10.59 14.37 3.10
N GLU A 210 11.84 14.58 2.74
CA GLU A 210 12.66 13.56 2.09
C GLU A 210 13.18 12.53 3.10
N ALA A 211 13.49 11.32 2.63
CA ALA A 211 14.02 10.24 3.47
C ALA A 211 15.33 10.64 4.20
N ALA A 212 16.17 11.45 3.57
CA ALA A 212 17.42 11.94 4.16
C ALA A 212 17.20 12.83 5.40
N GLU A 213 16.11 13.57 5.45
CA GLU A 213 15.78 14.50 6.54
C GLU A 213 15.33 13.78 7.82
N LEU A 214 14.86 12.52 7.71
CA LEU A 214 14.49 11.70 8.87
C LEU A 214 15.65 11.48 9.87
N ARG A 215 16.89 11.54 9.42
CA ARG A 215 18.07 11.28 10.25
C ARG A 215 18.49 12.47 11.10
N THR A 216 18.11 13.69 10.72
CA THR A 216 18.53 14.93 11.40
C THR A 216 17.62 15.33 12.58
N GLY A 217 16.43 14.76 12.71
CA GLY A 217 15.45 15.11 13.75
C GLY A 217 15.45 14.24 15.00
N ARG A 218 16.42 13.33 15.18
CA ARG A 218 16.58 12.50 16.41
C ARG A 218 17.87 12.86 17.16
N ALA A 219 17.94 14.06 17.67
CA ALA A 219 18.82 14.44 18.76
C ALA A 219 18.03 14.61 20.06
#